data_daf969377abdd2a9689e4a77b57a25e0
#
_entry.id   daf969377abdd2a9689e4a77b57a25e0
#
_cell.length_a   1.000
_cell.length_b   1.000
_cell.length_c   1.000
_cell.angle_alpha   90.00
_cell.angle_beta   90.00
_cell.angle_gamma   90.00
#
_symmetry.space_group_name_H-M   'P 1'
#
loop_
_entity.id
_entity.type
_entity.pdbx_description
1 polymer ?
#
loop_
_entity_poly.entity_id
_entity_poly.type
_entity_poly.pdbx_seq_one_letter_code
_entity_poly.pdbx_strand_id
1 'polypeptide(L)'
;MRTVEEDIKSWAIDHVEKHGDKFPICPYAKKARLENQVKIVIVDKCDEFLERVCEEAGGLFQNRLKLIILACSEMEITPDTLNDYIHALNHVYVPLNTYLMASYPEDEQEEFMEGDWEPDNEFFMVLIQPFKELEDASAHLEKIGYYNNWSQEYYADTVLKRQSYRRIYGKRNEKTCKEENYEKRHKESKQKDQ
;
A
#
# COMPACT_ATOMS: atom_id res chain seq x y z
N MET A 1 -28.85 8.35 -1.51
CA MET A 1 -27.58 9.05 -1.39
C MET A 1 -26.56 7.96 -1.04
N ARG A 2 -25.52 7.78 -1.82
CA ARG A 2 -24.46 6.81 -1.49
C ARG A 2 -23.68 7.32 -0.27
N THR A 3 -23.13 6.42 0.50
CA THR A 3 -22.18 6.76 1.57
C THR A 3 -20.77 6.90 0.98
N VAL A 4 -19.89 7.64 1.65
CA VAL A 4 -18.47 7.76 1.26
C VAL A 4 -17.82 6.38 1.10
N GLU A 5 -18.15 5.44 1.97
CA GLU A 5 -17.65 4.06 1.89
C GLU A 5 -18.12 3.34 0.61
N GLU A 6 -19.36 3.57 0.18
CA GLU A 6 -19.90 3.01 -1.06
C GLU A 6 -19.24 3.63 -2.29
N ASP A 7 -18.94 4.93 -2.25
CA ASP A 7 -18.24 5.62 -3.33
C ASP A 7 -16.80 5.10 -3.48
N ILE A 8 -16.06 4.94 -2.38
CA ILE A 8 -14.72 4.34 -2.39
C ILE A 8 -14.75 2.88 -2.89
N LYS A 9 -15.74 2.09 -2.49
CA LYS A 9 -15.92 0.73 -3.02
C LYS A 9 -16.19 0.72 -4.51
N SER A 10 -17.03 1.64 -5.00
CA SER A 10 -17.33 1.78 -6.42
C SER A 10 -16.08 2.17 -7.20
N TRP A 11 -15.34 3.16 -6.74
CA TRP A 11 -14.06 3.57 -7.31
C TRP A 11 -13.08 2.40 -7.39
N ALA A 12 -12.88 1.67 -6.30
CA ALA A 12 -11.96 0.52 -6.28
C ALA A 12 -12.36 -0.58 -7.29
N ILE A 13 -13.68 -0.84 -7.46
CA ILE A 13 -14.17 -1.83 -8.42
C ILE A 13 -14.02 -1.35 -9.86
N ASP A 14 -14.37 -0.10 -10.13
CA ASP A 14 -14.47 0.39 -11.50
C ASP A 14 -13.11 0.81 -12.07
N HIS A 15 -12.17 1.26 -11.22
CA HIS A 15 -10.83 1.71 -11.63
C HIS A 15 -9.74 0.69 -11.30
N VAL A 16 -9.63 0.28 -10.03
CA VAL A 16 -8.51 -0.58 -9.61
C VAL A 16 -8.69 -2.03 -10.08
N GLU A 17 -9.92 -2.57 -10.05
CA GLU A 17 -10.20 -3.97 -10.39
C GLU A 17 -10.53 -4.20 -11.86
N LYS A 18 -11.10 -3.22 -12.57
CA LYS A 18 -11.58 -3.40 -13.94
C LYS A 18 -10.84 -2.56 -14.97
N HIS A 19 -10.51 -1.30 -14.63
CA HIS A 19 -9.89 -0.32 -15.50
C HIS A 19 -10.43 -0.35 -16.96
N GLY A 20 -11.71 -0.07 -17.13
CA GLY A 20 -12.39 -0.10 -18.43
C GLY A 20 -12.33 -1.48 -19.09
N ASP A 21 -12.00 -1.51 -20.38
CA ASP A 21 -11.85 -2.72 -21.19
C ASP A 21 -10.42 -3.30 -21.15
N LYS A 22 -9.53 -2.69 -20.39
CA LYS A 22 -8.13 -3.08 -20.25
C LYS A 22 -7.91 -3.96 -19.03
N PHE A 23 -6.66 -4.32 -18.76
CA PHE A 23 -6.35 -5.09 -17.56
C PHE A 23 -6.39 -4.20 -16.30
N PRO A 24 -6.70 -4.77 -15.13
CA PRO A 24 -6.84 -4.00 -13.89
C PRO A 24 -5.52 -3.34 -13.47
N ILE A 25 -5.61 -2.21 -12.76
CA ILE A 25 -4.42 -1.59 -12.14
C ILE A 25 -3.78 -2.55 -11.13
N CYS A 26 -4.62 -3.24 -10.34
CA CYS A 26 -4.15 -4.26 -9.41
C CYS A 26 -4.89 -5.60 -9.62
N PRO A 27 -4.27 -6.61 -10.19
CA PRO A 27 -4.93 -7.91 -10.46
C PRO A 27 -5.29 -8.69 -9.20
N TYR A 28 -4.76 -8.29 -8.03
CA TYR A 28 -5.04 -8.94 -6.74
C TYR A 28 -6.17 -8.26 -5.96
N ALA A 29 -6.58 -7.03 -6.32
CA ALA A 29 -7.55 -6.24 -5.58
C ALA A 29 -8.91 -6.94 -5.45
N LYS A 30 -9.43 -7.46 -6.56
CA LYS A 30 -10.71 -8.19 -6.58
C LYS A 30 -10.72 -9.38 -5.63
N LYS A 31 -9.63 -10.16 -5.61
CA LYS A 31 -9.52 -11.31 -4.72
C LYS A 31 -9.52 -10.87 -3.26
N ALA A 32 -8.70 -9.89 -2.90
CA ALA A 32 -8.63 -9.37 -1.55
C ALA A 32 -9.99 -8.85 -1.05
N ARG A 33 -10.74 -8.16 -1.89
CA ARG A 33 -12.10 -7.70 -1.58
C ARG A 33 -13.07 -8.85 -1.35
N LEU A 34 -13.10 -9.84 -2.24
CA LEU A 34 -14.01 -10.99 -2.12
C LEU A 34 -13.70 -11.87 -0.91
N GLU A 35 -12.45 -11.90 -0.47
CA GLU A 35 -12.00 -12.62 0.73
C GLU A 35 -12.12 -11.79 2.03
N ASN A 36 -12.77 -10.60 1.97
CA ASN A 36 -12.92 -9.68 3.10
C ASN A 36 -11.56 -9.27 3.74
N GLN A 37 -10.53 -9.11 2.93
CA GLN A 37 -9.19 -8.71 3.35
C GLN A 37 -8.91 -7.21 3.13
N VAL A 38 -9.96 -6.44 2.80
CA VAL A 38 -9.91 -4.98 2.63
C VAL A 38 -10.76 -4.34 3.72
N LYS A 39 -10.18 -3.37 4.44
CA LYS A 39 -10.86 -2.52 5.41
C LYS A 39 -10.90 -1.09 4.88
N ILE A 40 -12.06 -0.44 4.93
CA ILE A 40 -12.20 0.98 4.65
C ILE A 40 -12.47 1.71 5.96
N VAL A 41 -11.76 2.79 6.21
CA VAL A 41 -11.89 3.65 7.38
C VAL A 41 -12.12 5.08 6.91
N ILE A 42 -13.27 5.63 7.26
CA ILE A 42 -13.59 7.03 6.97
C ILE A 42 -13.20 7.86 8.18
N VAL A 43 -12.50 8.96 7.93
CA VAL A 43 -12.09 9.92 8.94
C VAL A 43 -12.80 11.25 8.65
N ASP A 44 -13.66 11.64 9.57
CA ASP A 44 -14.51 12.83 9.39
C ASP A 44 -13.74 14.13 9.64
N LYS A 45 -12.64 14.07 10.40
CA LYS A 45 -11.85 15.23 10.76
C LYS A 45 -10.41 15.13 10.28
N CYS A 46 -9.98 16.11 9.53
CA CYS A 46 -8.63 16.15 8.94
C CYS A 46 -7.51 16.12 9.97
N ASP A 47 -7.70 16.76 11.11
CA ASP A 47 -6.71 16.81 12.20
C ASP A 47 -6.46 15.44 12.86
N GLU A 48 -7.45 14.53 12.80
CA GLU A 48 -7.32 13.16 13.30
C GLU A 48 -6.75 12.18 12.25
N PHE A 49 -6.66 12.59 10.97
CA PHE A 49 -6.33 11.69 9.86
C PHE A 49 -4.95 11.03 10.00
N LEU A 50 -3.93 11.81 10.29
CA LEU A 50 -2.55 11.31 10.39
C LEU A 50 -2.34 10.42 11.61
N GLU A 51 -3.00 10.73 12.74
CA GLU A 51 -3.00 9.88 13.93
C GLU A 51 -3.65 8.54 13.59
N ARG A 52 -4.78 8.56 12.90
CA ARG A 52 -5.49 7.37 12.47
C ARG A 52 -4.69 6.51 11.50
N VAL A 53 -3.92 7.13 10.59
CA VAL A 53 -2.98 6.41 9.72
C VAL A 53 -1.98 5.60 10.56
N CYS A 54 -1.40 6.20 11.60
CA CYS A 54 -0.45 5.52 12.48
C CYS A 54 -1.08 4.35 13.25
N GLU A 55 -2.30 4.53 13.78
CA GLU A 55 -3.03 3.48 14.48
C GLU A 55 -3.30 2.28 13.57
N GLU A 56 -3.85 2.52 12.39
CA GLU A 56 -4.19 1.46 11.44
C GLU A 56 -2.94 0.76 10.88
N ALA A 57 -1.86 1.50 10.64
CA ALA A 57 -0.58 0.93 10.20
C ALA A 57 0.01 -0.03 11.26
N GLY A 58 -0.11 0.33 12.55
CA GLY A 58 0.29 -0.55 13.66
C GLY A 58 -0.59 -1.80 13.81
N GLY A 59 -1.87 -1.72 13.40
CA GLY A 59 -2.86 -2.78 13.52
C GLY A 59 -2.96 -3.75 12.33
N LEU A 60 -2.28 -3.49 11.22
CA LEU A 60 -2.46 -4.21 9.95
C LEU A 60 -2.40 -5.74 10.08
N PHE A 61 -1.40 -6.26 10.79
CA PHE A 61 -1.15 -7.71 10.90
C PHE A 61 -2.08 -8.43 11.87
N GLN A 62 -2.71 -7.72 12.79
CA GLN A 62 -3.60 -8.33 13.78
C GLN A 62 -4.88 -8.87 13.14
N ASN A 63 -5.31 -8.27 12.02
CA ASN A 63 -6.57 -8.55 11.36
C ASN A 63 -6.46 -9.38 10.08
N ARG A 64 -5.26 -9.85 9.70
CA ARG A 64 -5.00 -10.59 8.45
C ARG A 64 -5.42 -9.83 7.18
N LEU A 65 -5.42 -8.50 7.24
CA LEU A 65 -5.79 -7.65 6.13
C LEU A 65 -4.68 -7.56 5.10
N LYS A 66 -5.05 -7.40 3.84
CA LYS A 66 -4.15 -7.12 2.72
C LYS A 66 -4.12 -5.65 2.36
N LEU A 67 -5.16 -4.93 2.73
CA LEU A 67 -5.30 -3.51 2.45
C LEU A 67 -6.17 -2.85 3.51
N ILE A 68 -5.72 -1.72 4.02
CA ILE A 68 -6.55 -0.76 4.73
C ILE A 68 -6.56 0.51 3.91
N ILE A 69 -7.74 1.05 3.61
CA ILE A 69 -7.94 2.33 2.95
C ILE A 69 -8.46 3.30 4.00
N LEU A 70 -7.67 4.31 4.36
CA LEU A 70 -8.18 5.46 5.09
C LEU A 70 -8.56 6.52 4.09
N ALA A 71 -9.70 7.15 4.30
CA ALA A 71 -10.18 8.22 3.43
C ALA A 71 -10.72 9.39 4.24
N CYS A 72 -10.46 10.59 3.75
CA CYS A 72 -11.01 11.84 4.24
C CYS A 72 -11.46 12.69 3.05
N SER A 73 -12.66 13.26 3.13
CA SER A 73 -13.23 14.08 2.04
C SER A 73 -12.66 15.50 2.01
N GLU A 74 -12.17 15.98 3.14
CA GLU A 74 -11.67 17.36 3.27
C GLU A 74 -10.34 17.35 4.02
N MET A 75 -9.27 17.78 3.38
CA MET A 75 -7.97 17.99 4.02
C MET A 75 -7.45 19.38 3.71
N GLU A 76 -6.89 20.03 4.72
CA GLU A 76 -6.26 21.35 4.59
C GLU A 76 -4.78 21.28 4.17
N ILE A 77 -4.25 20.08 3.91
CA ILE A 77 -2.87 19.88 3.47
C ILE A 77 -2.80 19.64 1.97
N THR A 78 -1.69 20.07 1.37
CA THR A 78 -1.46 19.84 -0.06
C THR A 78 -1.07 18.39 -0.33
N PRO A 79 -1.26 17.88 -1.58
CA PRO A 79 -0.76 16.57 -2.00
C PRO A 79 0.71 16.34 -1.68
N ASP A 80 1.57 17.32 -1.95
CA ASP A 80 3.01 17.24 -1.66
C ASP A 80 3.28 17.05 -0.17
N THR A 81 2.59 17.80 0.69
CA THR A 81 2.72 17.68 2.14
C THR A 81 2.30 16.28 2.62
N LEU A 82 1.21 15.74 2.08
CA LEU A 82 0.78 14.37 2.40
C LEU A 82 1.82 13.34 1.93
N ASN A 83 2.35 13.48 0.72
CA ASN A 83 3.38 12.61 0.18
C ASN A 83 4.65 12.62 1.04
N ASP A 84 5.13 13.79 1.44
CA ASP A 84 6.31 13.93 2.30
C ASP A 84 6.09 13.25 3.66
N TYR A 85 4.90 13.43 4.23
CA TYR A 85 4.54 12.79 5.49
C TYR A 85 4.50 11.27 5.36
N ILE A 86 3.85 10.74 4.33
CA ILE A 86 3.78 9.30 4.05
C ILE A 86 5.18 8.73 3.75
N HIS A 87 6.02 9.50 3.06
CA HIS A 87 7.42 9.12 2.86
C HIS A 87 8.17 8.97 4.19
N ALA A 88 8.03 9.95 5.09
CA ALA A 88 8.62 9.87 6.42
C ALA A 88 8.10 8.67 7.23
N LEU A 89 6.79 8.41 7.21
CA LEU A 89 6.20 7.25 7.87
C LEU A 89 6.70 5.91 7.29
N ASN A 90 6.93 5.82 5.99
CA ASN A 90 7.49 4.61 5.37
C ASN A 90 8.89 4.26 5.90
N HIS A 91 9.69 5.24 6.30
CA HIS A 91 10.98 4.96 6.97
C HIS A 91 10.82 4.29 8.35
N VAL A 92 9.67 4.46 8.99
CA VAL A 92 9.32 3.81 10.26
C VAL A 92 8.65 2.45 10.03
N TYR A 93 7.68 2.39 9.12
CA TYR A 93 6.78 1.25 9.00
C TYR A 93 7.28 0.17 8.02
N VAL A 94 8.05 0.50 6.99
CA VAL A 94 8.60 -0.52 6.07
C VAL A 94 9.52 -1.52 6.78
N PRO A 95 10.39 -1.14 7.74
CA PRO A 95 11.11 -2.10 8.57
C PRO A 95 10.21 -3.05 9.36
N LEU A 96 8.96 -2.63 9.65
CA LEU A 96 7.93 -3.42 10.33
C LEU A 96 7.01 -4.16 9.34
N ASN A 97 7.41 -4.24 8.07
CA ASN A 97 6.66 -4.89 6.99
C ASN A 97 5.33 -4.23 6.63
N THR A 98 5.18 -2.93 6.85
CA THR A 98 3.99 -2.15 6.46
C THR A 98 4.41 -1.05 5.48
N TYR A 99 3.68 -0.90 4.38
CA TYR A 99 3.89 0.14 3.37
C TYR A 99 2.65 1.02 3.26
N LEU A 100 2.89 2.32 3.18
CA LEU A 100 1.87 3.35 3.03
C LEU A 100 2.02 4.02 1.67
N MET A 101 0.90 4.24 0.99
CA MET A 101 0.83 4.99 -0.27
C MET A 101 -0.25 6.04 -0.15
N ALA A 102 0.07 7.29 -0.48
CA ALA A 102 -0.91 8.36 -0.57
C ALA A 102 -1.63 8.31 -1.92
N SER A 103 -2.90 8.67 -1.90
CA SER A 103 -3.71 8.99 -3.07
C SER A 103 -4.56 10.20 -2.71
N TYR A 104 -4.71 11.14 -3.62
CA TYR A 104 -5.38 12.42 -3.36
C TYR A 104 -6.26 12.82 -4.54
N PRO A 105 -7.25 13.70 -4.32
CA PRO A 105 -7.99 14.29 -5.41
C PRO A 105 -7.03 15.02 -6.33
N GLU A 106 -7.10 14.74 -7.62
CA GLU A 106 -6.25 15.38 -8.60
C GLU A 106 -7.09 16.29 -9.46
N ASP A 107 -6.63 17.55 -9.57
CA ASP A 107 -7.16 18.49 -10.54
C ASP A 107 -6.62 18.19 -11.96
N GLU A 108 -5.54 17.40 -12.04
CA GLU A 108 -4.89 16.98 -13.27
C GLU A 108 -4.93 15.45 -13.39
N GLN A 109 -5.11 14.99 -14.61
CA GLN A 109 -5.28 13.58 -14.94
C GLN A 109 -3.97 12.82 -14.85
N GLU A 110 -3.95 11.78 -14.05
CA GLU A 110 -2.82 10.84 -14.01
C GLU A 110 -2.91 9.87 -15.17
N GLU A 111 -1.91 9.87 -16.05
CA GLU A 111 -1.81 8.96 -17.17
C GLU A 111 -1.24 7.62 -16.71
N PHE A 112 -2.11 6.67 -16.41
CA PHE A 112 -1.71 5.31 -16.01
C PHE A 112 -1.08 4.54 -17.19
N MET A 113 -1.72 4.59 -18.34
CA MET A 113 -1.22 4.10 -19.62
C MET A 113 -1.21 5.23 -20.63
N GLU A 114 -0.32 5.13 -21.63
CA GLU A 114 -0.27 6.13 -22.71
C GLU A 114 -1.64 6.30 -23.36
N GLY A 115 -2.21 7.51 -23.27
CA GLY A 115 -3.55 7.85 -23.75
C GLY A 115 -4.72 7.42 -22.89
N ASP A 116 -4.48 6.96 -21.66
CA ASP A 116 -5.50 6.65 -20.68
C ASP A 116 -5.64 7.71 -19.61
N TRP A 117 -6.82 7.83 -19.16
CA TRP A 117 -7.36 8.79 -18.26
C TRP A 117 -7.88 8.10 -17.00
N GLU A 118 -7.40 8.48 -15.84
CA GLU A 118 -7.99 8.08 -14.59
C GLU A 118 -9.04 9.11 -14.19
N PRO A 119 -10.27 8.67 -13.85
CA PRO A 119 -11.22 9.57 -13.26
C PRO A 119 -10.81 9.91 -11.83
N ASP A 120 -11.10 11.13 -11.48
CA ASP A 120 -10.80 11.73 -10.20
C ASP A 120 -11.24 10.86 -9.03
N ASN A 121 -10.33 10.66 -8.13
CA ASN A 121 -10.61 10.26 -6.78
C ASN A 121 -11.02 11.53 -6.01
N GLU A 122 -12.22 11.54 -5.47
CA GLU A 122 -12.75 12.69 -4.72
C GLU A 122 -12.20 12.78 -3.28
N PHE A 123 -11.35 11.81 -2.86
CA PHE A 123 -10.94 11.67 -1.48
C PHE A 123 -9.42 11.67 -1.33
N PHE A 124 -8.94 12.32 -0.28
CA PHE A 124 -7.60 12.02 0.22
C PHE A 124 -7.59 10.63 0.83
N MET A 125 -6.71 9.77 0.34
CA MET A 125 -6.61 8.41 0.84
C MET A 125 -5.18 8.04 1.21
N VAL A 126 -5.07 7.15 2.18
CA VAL A 126 -3.83 6.42 2.48
C VAL A 126 -4.12 4.93 2.42
N LEU A 127 -3.41 4.25 1.54
CA LEU A 127 -3.47 2.81 1.40
C LEU A 127 -2.35 2.18 2.23
N ILE A 128 -2.71 1.29 3.14
CA ILE A 128 -1.79 0.60 4.06
C ILE A 128 -1.77 -0.88 3.70
N GLN A 129 -0.60 -1.41 3.38
CA GLN A 129 -0.43 -2.75 2.82
C GLN A 129 0.76 -3.49 3.44
N PRO A 130 0.74 -4.85 3.49
CA PRO A 130 1.91 -5.66 3.87
C PRO A 130 3.02 -5.48 2.83
N PHE A 131 4.15 -4.89 3.23
CA PHE A 131 5.24 -4.52 2.32
C PHE A 131 5.81 -5.72 1.55
N LYS A 132 6.14 -6.80 2.27
CA LYS A 132 6.75 -7.99 1.66
C LYS A 132 5.83 -8.65 0.63
N GLU A 133 4.55 -8.79 0.95
CA GLU A 133 3.59 -9.41 0.02
C GLU A 133 3.39 -8.56 -1.22
N LEU A 134 3.34 -7.24 -1.06
CA LEU A 134 3.25 -6.29 -2.16
C LEU A 134 4.49 -6.36 -3.07
N GLU A 135 5.69 -6.46 -2.49
CA GLU A 135 6.93 -6.63 -3.24
C GLU A 135 7.02 -7.97 -3.97
N ASP A 136 6.62 -9.06 -3.33
CA ASP A 136 6.59 -10.38 -3.94
C ASP A 136 5.59 -10.43 -5.13
N ALA A 137 4.41 -9.83 -4.96
CA ALA A 137 3.41 -9.68 -6.01
C ALA A 137 3.93 -8.83 -7.17
N SER A 138 4.53 -7.68 -6.88
CA SER A 138 5.10 -6.79 -7.89
C SER A 138 6.23 -7.46 -8.68
N ALA A 139 7.12 -8.19 -8.03
CA ALA A 139 8.19 -8.93 -8.70
C ALA A 139 7.65 -10.04 -9.63
N HIS A 140 6.52 -10.65 -9.30
CA HIS A 140 5.83 -11.58 -10.19
C HIS A 140 5.25 -10.86 -11.41
N LEU A 141 4.57 -9.74 -11.20
CA LEU A 141 3.98 -8.93 -12.27
C LEU A 141 5.05 -8.41 -13.24
N GLU A 142 6.19 -7.99 -12.73
CA GLU A 142 7.33 -7.56 -13.54
C GLU A 142 7.84 -8.67 -14.46
N LYS A 143 7.99 -9.90 -13.94
CA LYS A 143 8.45 -11.06 -14.72
C LYS A 143 7.52 -11.42 -15.88
N ILE A 144 6.23 -11.20 -15.74
CA ILE A 144 5.24 -11.50 -16.80
C ILE A 144 5.01 -10.31 -17.72
N GLY A 145 5.75 -9.19 -17.54
CA GLY A 145 5.64 -8.00 -18.37
C GLY A 145 4.38 -7.18 -18.11
N TYR A 146 3.77 -7.31 -16.93
CA TYR A 146 2.53 -6.61 -16.59
C TYR A 146 2.67 -5.08 -16.69
N TYR A 147 3.83 -4.57 -16.30
CA TYR A 147 4.13 -3.13 -16.28
C TYR A 147 4.61 -2.57 -17.64
N ASN A 148 4.71 -3.41 -18.70
CA ASN A 148 5.24 -2.96 -19.99
C ASN A 148 4.38 -1.88 -20.67
N ASN A 149 3.11 -1.80 -20.30
CA ASN A 149 2.15 -0.84 -20.85
C ASN A 149 1.86 0.34 -19.91
N TRP A 150 2.53 0.37 -18.76
CA TRP A 150 2.40 1.50 -17.83
C TRP A 150 3.20 2.70 -18.31
N SER A 151 2.72 3.92 -18.02
CA SER A 151 3.54 5.10 -18.22
C SER A 151 4.80 5.02 -17.36
N GLN A 152 5.89 5.63 -17.83
CA GLN A 152 7.16 5.61 -17.08
C GLN A 152 7.03 6.34 -15.74
N GLU A 153 6.25 7.41 -15.71
CA GLU A 153 6.01 8.23 -14.53
C GLU A 153 5.23 7.43 -13.47
N TYR A 154 4.10 6.86 -13.85
CA TYR A 154 3.30 6.04 -12.94
C TYR A 154 4.06 4.82 -12.40
N TYR A 155 4.84 4.16 -13.27
CA TYR A 155 5.71 3.06 -12.85
C TYR A 155 6.78 3.52 -11.86
N ALA A 156 7.38 4.69 -12.08
CA ALA A 156 8.40 5.24 -11.20
C ALA A 156 7.81 5.55 -9.81
N ASP A 157 6.67 6.22 -9.76
CA ASP A 157 6.03 6.62 -8.50
C ASP A 157 5.44 5.44 -7.74
N THR A 158 4.84 4.49 -8.43
CA THR A 158 4.19 3.36 -7.77
C THR A 158 5.14 2.21 -7.46
N VAL A 159 6.02 1.84 -8.39
CA VAL A 159 6.86 0.64 -8.27
C VAL A 159 8.28 0.97 -7.83
N LEU A 160 8.98 1.89 -8.54
CA LEU A 160 10.39 2.17 -8.24
C LEU A 160 10.56 2.88 -6.90
N LYS A 161 9.67 3.80 -6.56
CA LYS A 161 9.65 4.48 -5.25
C LYS A 161 9.55 3.45 -4.12
N ARG A 162 8.64 2.50 -4.22
CA ARG A 162 8.50 1.39 -3.25
C ARG A 162 9.73 0.48 -3.22
N GLN A 163 10.29 0.11 -4.36
CA GLN A 163 11.51 -0.71 -4.44
C GLN A 163 12.72 -0.02 -3.81
N SER A 164 12.76 1.33 -3.75
CA SER A 164 13.82 2.06 -3.06
C SER A 164 13.88 1.70 -1.58
N TYR A 165 12.75 1.55 -0.90
CA TYR A 165 12.69 1.10 0.49
C TYR A 165 13.22 -0.33 0.66
N ARG A 166 12.94 -1.23 -0.29
CA ARG A 166 13.53 -2.58 -0.28
C ARG A 166 15.05 -2.53 -0.34
N ARG A 167 15.64 -1.64 -1.15
CA ARG A 167 17.11 -1.48 -1.23
C ARG A 167 17.69 -0.99 0.10
N ILE A 168 16.98 -0.11 0.79
CA ILE A 168 17.41 0.48 2.07
C ILE A 168 17.26 -0.53 3.20
N TYR A 169 16.13 -1.22 3.30
CA TYR A 169 15.75 -2.02 4.46
C TYR A 169 15.80 -3.53 4.25
N GLY A 170 15.73 -4.02 3.02
CA GLY A 170 15.67 -5.46 2.72
C GLY A 170 16.89 -6.25 3.23
N LYS A 171 18.08 -5.64 3.21
CA LYS A 171 19.29 -6.27 3.74
C LYS A 171 19.34 -6.34 5.27
N ARG A 172 18.59 -5.49 5.97
CA ARG A 172 18.52 -5.49 7.44
C ARG A 172 17.70 -6.66 7.96
N ASN A 173 16.55 -6.91 7.35
CA ASN A 173 15.65 -7.99 7.77
C ASN A 173 16.25 -9.38 7.56
N GLU A 174 17.06 -9.59 6.51
CA GLU A 174 17.77 -10.86 6.31
C GLU A 174 18.85 -11.14 7.35
N LYS A 175 19.53 -10.11 7.86
CA LYS A 175 20.52 -10.25 8.93
C LYS A 175 19.85 -10.57 10.26
N THR A 176 18.81 -9.83 10.64
CA THR A 176 18.09 -10.01 11.89
C THR A 176 17.45 -11.39 11.98
N CYS A 177 16.79 -11.87 10.91
CA CYS A 177 16.25 -13.23 10.85
C CYS A 177 17.31 -14.33 10.93
N LYS A 178 18.52 -14.10 10.41
CA LYS A 178 19.62 -15.07 10.54
C LYS A 178 20.18 -15.12 11.96
N GLU A 179 20.29 -13.98 12.61
CA GLU A 179 20.76 -13.86 13.99
C GLU A 179 19.76 -14.47 14.98
N GLU A 180 18.46 -14.18 14.84
CA GLU A 180 17.40 -14.78 15.67
C GLU A 180 17.31 -16.31 15.49
N ASN A 181 17.43 -16.82 14.27
CA ASN A 181 17.45 -18.26 14.01
C ASN A 181 18.72 -18.95 14.55
N TYR A 182 19.85 -18.26 14.53
CA TYR A 182 21.09 -18.75 15.11
C TYR A 182 20.99 -18.86 16.64
N GLU A 183 20.48 -17.82 17.30
CA GLU A 183 20.27 -17.83 18.75
C GLU A 183 19.24 -18.88 19.20
N LYS A 184 18.16 -19.08 18.43
CA LYS A 184 17.15 -20.09 18.72
C LYS A 184 17.72 -21.50 18.65
N ARG A 185 18.50 -21.81 17.61
CA ARG A 185 19.17 -23.11 17.47
C ARG A 185 20.21 -23.38 18.58
N HIS A 186 20.90 -22.33 19.02
CA HIS A 186 21.87 -22.44 20.11
C HIS A 186 21.22 -22.61 21.51
N LYS A 187 20.02 -22.06 21.71
CA LYS A 187 19.24 -22.31 22.94
C LYS A 187 18.69 -23.73 22.99
N GLU A 188 18.19 -24.24 21.85
CA GLU A 188 17.67 -25.60 21.74
C GLU A 188 18.75 -26.69 21.89
N SER A 189 19.96 -26.44 21.41
CA SER A 189 21.07 -27.37 21.59
C SER A 189 21.54 -27.48 23.06
N LYS A 190 21.57 -26.39 23.80
CA LYS A 190 21.93 -26.35 25.21
C LYS A 190 20.89 -26.99 26.16
N GLN A 191 19.64 -27.12 25.75
CA GLN A 191 18.58 -27.79 26.52
C GLN A 191 18.55 -29.30 26.29
N LYS A 192 19.24 -29.84 25.27
CA LYS A 192 19.31 -31.29 25.01
C LYS A 192 20.49 -31.99 25.71
N ASP A 193 21.42 -31.20 26.22
CA ASP A 193 22.63 -31.71 26.89
C ASP A 193 22.52 -31.64 28.45
N GLN A 194 21.34 -31.40 28.98
CA GLN A 194 20.96 -31.50 30.40
C GLN A 194 19.91 -32.59 30.61
#